data_5e66165fa9bc0662d773063a6fa66e70
#
_entry.id   5e66165fa9bc0662d773063a6fa66e70
#
_cell.length_a   1.000
_cell.length_b   1.000
_cell.length_c   1.000
_cell.angle_alpha   90.00
_cell.angle_beta   90.00
_cell.angle_gamma   90.00
#
_symmetry.space_group_name_H-M   'P 1'
#
loop_
_entity.id
_entity.type
_entity.pdbx_description
1 polymer ?
#
loop_
_entity_poly.entity_id
_entity_poly.type
_entity_poly.pdbx_seq_one_letter_code
_entity_poly.pdbx_strand_id
1 'polypeptide(L)'
;MIKWLSEESRETAVYDTILATLADGRHGKLNDMYAHTGFSRAKISVYLKNLMELELVEKVLPGTYEICNAFVRFYFCFLFPHQTSERTEGSAFYEKYIREEYNDFQLLTYRRICQEVLQGRFRTVELWNSRQGKIYFLCREDTGRKIVVDYSGTVCYTSKDYDVLQASMKWEYMTADSILIFSENGYEKTLTEGTVQILVHSVDENS
;
A
#
# COMPACT_ATOMS: atom_id res chain seq x y z
N MET A 1 1.21 -20.58 10.74
CA MET A 1 2.20 -20.01 11.70
C MET A 1 3.58 -20.06 11.07
N ILE A 2 4.24 -18.94 10.92
CA ILE A 2 5.57 -18.85 10.31
C ILE A 2 6.56 -19.42 11.32
N LYS A 3 7.16 -20.56 11.00
CA LYS A 3 7.89 -21.46 11.93
C LYS A 3 9.07 -20.80 12.70
N TRP A 4 9.61 -19.71 12.21
CA TRP A 4 10.75 -19.01 12.82
C TRP A 4 10.35 -17.92 13.84
N LEU A 5 9.03 -17.61 13.98
CA LEU A 5 8.49 -16.77 15.06
C LEU A 5 8.17 -17.57 16.34
N SER A 6 8.38 -18.88 16.34
CA SER A 6 7.85 -19.77 17.39
C SER A 6 8.79 -20.07 18.56
N GLU A 7 9.99 -19.49 18.62
CA GLU A 7 10.99 -19.94 19.61
C GLU A 7 10.91 -19.25 20.99
N GLU A 8 10.24 -18.08 21.11
CA GLU A 8 9.99 -17.46 22.42
C GLU A 8 8.59 -16.83 22.49
N SER A 9 7.70 -17.40 23.24
CA SER A 9 6.28 -17.04 23.26
C SER A 9 5.94 -15.58 23.59
N ARG A 10 6.78 -14.86 24.34
CA ARG A 10 6.58 -13.44 24.68
C ARG A 10 7.06 -12.49 23.57
N GLU A 11 8.15 -12.82 22.90
CA GLU A 11 8.68 -12.03 21.80
C GLU A 11 7.80 -12.17 20.56
N THR A 12 7.32 -13.38 20.28
CA THR A 12 6.38 -13.67 19.20
C THR A 12 5.13 -12.80 19.30
N ALA A 13 4.55 -12.68 20.48
CA ALA A 13 3.35 -11.86 20.70
C ALA A 13 3.59 -10.37 20.37
N VAL A 14 4.81 -9.85 20.56
CA VAL A 14 5.14 -8.46 20.20
C VAL A 14 5.21 -8.29 18.69
N TYR A 15 5.86 -9.21 17.98
CA TYR A 15 5.90 -9.21 16.51
C TYR A 15 4.50 -9.31 15.92
N ASP A 16 3.68 -10.25 16.41
CA ASP A 16 2.30 -10.43 15.98
C ASP A 16 1.47 -9.16 16.17
N THR A 17 1.62 -8.50 17.32
CA THR A 17 0.91 -7.24 17.61
C THR A 17 1.31 -6.12 16.65
N ILE A 18 2.60 -5.98 16.35
CA ILE A 18 3.11 -4.97 15.41
C ILE A 18 2.63 -5.27 13.99
N LEU A 19 2.75 -6.53 13.55
CA LEU A 19 2.31 -6.95 12.22
C LEU A 19 0.79 -6.80 12.05
N ALA A 20 0.01 -7.17 13.06
CA ALA A 20 -1.45 -6.95 13.05
C ALA A 20 -1.82 -5.46 12.97
N THR A 21 -1.06 -4.59 13.65
CA THR A 21 -1.27 -3.14 13.59
C THR A 21 -0.91 -2.55 12.22
N LEU A 22 0.10 -3.11 11.54
CA LEU A 22 0.51 -2.67 10.20
C LEU A 22 -0.39 -3.21 9.07
N ALA A 23 -1.10 -4.31 9.32
CA ALA A 23 -1.75 -5.08 8.27
C ALA A 23 -2.89 -4.34 7.57
N ASP A 24 -3.63 -3.48 8.29
CA ASP A 24 -4.73 -2.68 7.73
C ASP A 24 -4.24 -1.53 6.83
N GLY A 25 -2.93 -1.22 6.87
CA GLY A 25 -2.31 -0.14 6.09
C GLY A 25 -2.61 1.27 6.60
N ARG A 26 -3.39 1.44 7.66
CA ARG A 26 -3.81 2.75 8.21
C ARG A 26 -2.88 3.21 9.32
N HIS A 27 -2.25 2.28 10.03
CA HIS A 27 -1.46 2.51 11.24
C HIS A 27 0.04 2.35 11.03
N GLY A 28 0.53 2.67 9.83
CA GLY A 28 1.95 2.54 9.46
C GLY A 28 2.90 3.53 10.14
N LYS A 29 2.40 4.63 10.73
CA LYS A 29 3.26 5.59 11.43
C LYS A 29 3.65 5.11 12.82
N LEU A 30 4.90 5.38 13.22
CA LEU A 30 5.42 4.98 14.54
C LEU A 30 4.53 5.48 15.71
N ASN A 31 3.97 6.68 15.59
CA ASN A 31 3.07 7.23 16.61
C ASN A 31 1.74 6.49 16.68
N ASP A 32 1.20 6.06 15.53
CA ASP A 32 -0.05 5.31 15.46
C ASP A 32 0.15 3.91 16.05
N MET A 33 1.27 3.25 15.72
CA MET A 33 1.66 1.98 16.34
C MET A 33 1.80 2.09 17.85
N TYR A 34 2.42 3.18 18.36
CA TYR A 34 2.51 3.43 19.79
C TYR A 34 1.12 3.52 20.44
N ALA A 35 0.22 4.27 19.83
CA ALA A 35 -1.14 4.46 20.35
C ALA A 35 -1.95 3.16 20.38
N HIS A 36 -1.80 2.32 19.34
CA HIS A 36 -2.57 1.06 19.20
C HIS A 36 -2.00 -0.10 20.01
N THR A 37 -0.68 -0.23 20.07
CA THR A 37 -0.05 -1.38 20.73
C THR A 37 0.19 -1.18 22.22
N GLY A 38 0.24 0.07 22.69
CA GLY A 38 0.64 0.42 24.05
C GLY A 38 2.14 0.19 24.35
N PHE A 39 2.94 -0.23 23.34
CA PHE A 39 4.38 -0.42 23.52
C PHE A 39 5.12 0.92 23.42
N SER A 40 6.25 1.05 24.12
CA SER A 40 7.08 2.25 23.99
C SER A 40 7.66 2.39 22.57
N ARG A 41 7.89 3.63 22.11
CA ARG A 41 8.51 3.89 20.80
C ARG A 41 9.85 3.18 20.63
N ALA A 42 10.67 3.14 21.69
CA ALA A 42 11.96 2.45 21.67
C ALA A 42 11.77 0.95 21.40
N LYS A 43 10.80 0.31 22.08
CA LYS A 43 10.49 -1.10 21.85
C LYS A 43 10.03 -1.34 20.43
N ILE A 44 9.05 -0.58 19.93
CA ILE A 44 8.55 -0.70 18.56
C ILE A 44 9.70 -0.55 17.54
N SER A 45 10.57 0.44 17.73
CA SER A 45 11.71 0.68 16.82
C SER A 45 12.67 -0.50 16.73
N VAL A 46 12.95 -1.18 17.85
CA VAL A 46 13.79 -2.39 17.86
C VAL A 46 13.14 -3.52 17.07
N TYR A 47 11.85 -3.78 17.32
CA TYR A 47 11.13 -4.86 16.62
C TYR A 47 10.92 -4.56 15.13
N LEU A 48 10.66 -3.29 14.77
CA LEU A 48 10.60 -2.87 13.36
C LEU A 48 11.94 -3.09 12.66
N LYS A 49 13.06 -2.78 13.33
CA LYS A 49 14.38 -3.04 12.75
C LYS A 49 14.57 -4.52 12.45
N ASN A 50 14.24 -5.39 13.38
CA ASN A 50 14.31 -6.85 13.17
C ASN A 50 13.39 -7.31 12.04
N LEU A 51 12.15 -6.77 11.97
CA LEU A 51 11.20 -7.09 10.88
C LEU A 51 11.70 -6.61 9.52
N MET A 52 12.42 -5.49 9.46
CA MET A 52 13.07 -5.02 8.23
C MET A 52 14.27 -5.90 7.85
N GLU A 53 15.08 -6.36 8.80
CA GLU A 53 16.17 -7.32 8.55
C GLU A 53 15.65 -8.67 8.03
N LEU A 54 14.42 -9.03 8.40
CA LEU A 54 13.71 -10.22 7.91
C LEU A 54 12.94 -9.99 6.59
N GLU A 55 13.02 -8.80 6.02
CA GLU A 55 12.33 -8.41 4.79
C GLU A 55 10.80 -8.56 4.87
N LEU A 56 10.23 -8.49 6.07
CA LEU A 56 8.78 -8.56 6.28
C LEU A 56 8.13 -7.18 6.28
N VAL A 57 8.89 -6.17 6.69
CA VAL A 57 8.46 -4.77 6.79
C VAL A 57 9.47 -3.88 6.10
N GLU A 58 9.00 -2.85 5.44
CA GLU A 58 9.84 -1.80 4.87
C GLU A 58 9.40 -0.42 5.33
N LYS A 59 10.31 0.53 5.26
CA LYS A 59 10.03 1.94 5.49
C LYS A 59 9.68 2.61 4.17
N VAL A 60 8.41 2.93 3.98
CA VAL A 60 7.89 3.51 2.72
C VAL A 60 7.98 5.05 2.68
N LEU A 61 7.87 5.71 3.83
CA LEU A 61 8.01 7.15 4.01
C LEU A 61 8.73 7.43 5.34
N PRO A 62 9.25 8.65 5.58
CA PRO A 62 9.84 9.00 6.86
C PRO A 62 8.89 8.69 8.02
N GLY A 63 9.29 7.73 8.88
CA GLY A 63 8.52 7.28 10.04
C GLY A 63 7.27 6.44 9.72
N THR A 64 7.08 5.98 8.47
CA THR A 64 5.97 5.13 8.04
C THR A 64 6.49 3.80 7.53
N TYR A 65 5.88 2.72 7.98
CA TYR A 65 6.28 1.35 7.72
C TYR A 65 5.10 0.54 7.16
N GLU A 66 5.40 -0.45 6.32
CA GLU A 66 4.41 -1.34 5.71
C GLU A 66 4.92 -2.77 5.63
N ILE A 67 4.02 -3.74 5.63
CA ILE A 67 4.35 -5.14 5.40
C ILE A 67 4.68 -5.35 3.92
N CYS A 68 5.86 -5.92 3.62
CA CYS A 68 6.34 -6.14 2.25
C CYS A 68 5.53 -7.20 1.49
N ASN A 69 5.19 -8.29 2.15
CA ASN A 69 4.56 -9.45 1.53
C ASN A 69 3.02 -9.38 1.65
N ALA A 70 2.33 -9.39 0.51
CA ALA A 70 0.87 -9.33 0.48
C ALA A 70 0.19 -10.52 1.19
N PHE A 71 0.79 -11.72 1.15
CA PHE A 71 0.26 -12.88 1.86
C PHE A 71 0.38 -12.75 3.38
N VAL A 72 1.53 -12.26 3.87
CA VAL A 72 1.73 -11.97 5.30
C VAL A 72 0.74 -10.89 5.74
N ARG A 73 0.57 -9.84 4.94
CA ARG A 73 -0.41 -8.79 5.22
C ARG A 73 -1.84 -9.33 5.25
N PHE A 74 -2.23 -10.18 4.28
CA PHE A 74 -3.54 -10.84 4.25
C PHE A 74 -3.78 -11.65 5.53
N TYR A 75 -2.79 -12.44 5.93
CA TYR A 75 -2.88 -13.26 7.14
C TYR A 75 -3.15 -12.40 8.39
N PHE A 76 -2.37 -11.36 8.60
CA PHE A 76 -2.52 -10.49 9.78
C PHE A 76 -3.74 -9.56 9.71
N CYS A 77 -4.20 -9.21 8.51
CA CYS A 77 -5.39 -8.41 8.32
C CYS A 77 -6.68 -9.21 8.61
N PHE A 78 -6.78 -10.41 8.05
CA PHE A 78 -8.04 -11.15 8.01
C PHE A 78 -8.06 -12.44 8.81
N LEU A 79 -6.98 -13.19 8.85
CA LEU A 79 -6.98 -14.51 9.47
C LEU A 79 -6.54 -14.46 10.94
N PHE A 80 -5.49 -13.73 11.24
CA PHE A 80 -4.93 -13.66 12.59
C PHE A 80 -5.93 -13.15 13.64
N PRO A 81 -6.73 -12.07 13.40
CA PRO A 81 -7.72 -11.60 14.36
C PRO A 81 -8.88 -12.58 14.58
N HIS A 82 -9.10 -13.50 13.64
CA HIS A 82 -10.28 -14.37 13.59
C HIS A 82 -9.95 -15.88 13.56
N GLN A 83 -8.80 -16.29 14.09
CA GLN A 83 -8.32 -17.69 14.04
C GLN A 83 -9.34 -18.74 14.52
N THR A 84 -10.16 -18.39 15.51
CA THR A 84 -11.20 -19.30 16.02
C THR A 84 -12.40 -19.35 15.07
N SER A 85 -12.80 -18.20 14.53
CA SER A 85 -13.96 -18.06 13.64
C SER A 85 -13.73 -18.71 12.27
N GLU A 86 -12.50 -18.62 11.74
CA GLU A 86 -12.13 -19.28 10.48
C GLU A 86 -12.43 -20.77 10.49
N ARG A 87 -12.13 -21.44 11.60
CA ARG A 87 -12.34 -22.90 11.74
C ARG A 87 -13.81 -23.28 11.89
N THR A 88 -14.65 -22.39 12.41
CA THR A 88 -16.05 -22.67 12.78
C THR A 88 -17.05 -22.18 11.74
N GLU A 89 -16.76 -21.10 11.03
CA GLU A 89 -17.72 -20.42 10.15
C GLU A 89 -17.60 -20.84 8.67
N GLY A 90 -16.50 -21.50 8.27
CA GLY A 90 -16.35 -22.02 6.91
C GLY A 90 -16.58 -20.96 5.83
N SER A 91 -17.50 -21.20 4.90
CA SER A 91 -17.78 -20.29 3.78
C SER A 91 -18.36 -18.93 4.21
N ALA A 92 -18.99 -18.83 5.36
CA ALA A 92 -19.51 -17.56 5.89
C ALA A 92 -18.39 -16.61 6.37
N PHE A 93 -17.21 -17.15 6.63
CA PHE A 93 -16.06 -16.38 7.10
C PHE A 93 -15.69 -15.23 6.15
N TYR A 94 -15.64 -15.52 4.84
CA TYR A 94 -15.32 -14.52 3.83
C TYR A 94 -16.31 -13.35 3.85
N GLU A 95 -17.61 -13.65 3.81
CA GLU A 95 -18.66 -12.63 3.79
C GLU A 95 -18.65 -11.73 5.03
N LYS A 96 -18.29 -12.29 6.16
CA LYS A 96 -18.38 -11.61 7.45
C LYS A 96 -17.14 -10.77 7.79
N TYR A 97 -15.95 -11.23 7.42
CA TYR A 97 -14.70 -10.66 7.92
C TYR A 97 -13.75 -10.12 6.82
N ILE A 98 -13.98 -10.49 5.55
CA ILE A 98 -13.06 -10.11 4.47
C ILE A 98 -13.70 -9.14 3.50
N ARG A 99 -14.92 -9.42 3.06
CA ARG A 99 -15.55 -8.76 1.92
C ARG A 99 -15.55 -7.23 1.98
N GLU A 100 -15.88 -6.65 3.12
CA GLU A 100 -15.99 -5.19 3.25
C GLU A 100 -14.64 -4.48 3.18
N GLU A 101 -13.60 -5.08 3.76
CA GLU A 101 -12.26 -4.47 3.83
C GLU A 101 -11.33 -4.91 2.68
N TYR A 102 -11.78 -5.84 1.84
CA TYR A 102 -10.95 -6.42 0.78
C TYR A 102 -10.56 -5.39 -0.28
N ASN A 103 -11.39 -4.41 -0.56
CA ASN A 103 -11.11 -3.34 -1.52
C ASN A 103 -9.91 -2.49 -1.07
N ASP A 104 -9.85 -2.13 0.20
CA ASP A 104 -8.70 -1.38 0.75
C ASP A 104 -7.42 -2.22 0.71
N PHE A 105 -7.54 -3.51 1.01
CA PHE A 105 -6.42 -4.44 0.90
C PHE A 105 -5.93 -4.56 -0.55
N GLN A 106 -6.83 -4.69 -1.52
CA GLN A 106 -6.48 -4.76 -2.95
C GLN A 106 -5.80 -3.46 -3.42
N LEU A 107 -6.32 -2.29 -3.05
CA LEU A 107 -5.75 -1.01 -3.45
C LEU A 107 -4.29 -0.85 -2.98
N LEU A 108 -4.01 -1.21 -1.74
CA LEU A 108 -2.63 -1.19 -1.22
C LEU A 108 -1.72 -2.20 -1.93
N THR A 109 -2.23 -3.37 -2.26
CA THR A 109 -1.49 -4.39 -3.03
C THR A 109 -1.20 -3.88 -4.45
N TYR A 110 -2.20 -3.30 -5.10
CA TYR A 110 -2.06 -2.71 -6.44
C TYR A 110 -1.04 -1.58 -6.46
N ARG A 111 -1.05 -0.69 -5.46
CA ARG A 111 -0.02 0.35 -5.33
C ARG A 111 1.39 -0.22 -5.31
N ARG A 112 1.62 -1.33 -4.59
CA ARG A 112 2.94 -1.98 -4.56
C ARG A 112 3.34 -2.53 -5.92
N ILE A 113 2.41 -3.18 -6.62
CA ILE A 113 2.64 -3.65 -8.00
C ILE A 113 3.01 -2.47 -8.90
N CYS A 114 2.27 -1.36 -8.83
CA CYS A 114 2.62 -0.14 -9.56
C CYS A 114 4.03 0.35 -9.23
N GLN A 115 4.40 0.36 -7.95
CA GLN A 115 5.74 0.78 -7.51
C GLN A 115 6.84 -0.10 -8.12
N GLU A 116 6.69 -1.41 -8.12
CA GLU A 116 7.66 -2.36 -8.72
C GLU A 116 7.79 -2.13 -10.23
N VAL A 117 6.68 -1.96 -10.94
CA VAL A 117 6.69 -1.64 -12.37
C VAL A 117 7.39 -0.30 -12.64
N LEU A 118 7.12 0.72 -11.83
CA LEU A 118 7.74 2.04 -11.97
C LEU A 118 9.25 2.00 -11.69
N GLN A 119 9.68 1.25 -10.68
CA GLN A 119 11.10 1.08 -10.35
C GLN A 119 11.90 0.40 -11.47
N GLY A 120 11.27 -0.47 -12.26
CA GLY A 120 11.88 -1.05 -13.47
C GLY A 120 11.96 -0.08 -14.65
N ARG A 121 11.22 1.05 -14.63
CA ARG A 121 11.07 1.98 -15.76
C ARG A 121 11.73 3.33 -15.54
N PHE A 122 11.77 3.82 -14.31
CA PHE A 122 12.25 5.16 -13.99
C PHE A 122 13.51 5.12 -13.12
N ARG A 123 14.36 6.13 -13.26
CA ARG A 123 15.60 6.28 -12.49
C ARG A 123 15.32 6.40 -10.98
N THR A 124 14.32 7.18 -10.62
CA THR A 124 13.87 7.31 -9.22
C THR A 124 12.35 7.23 -9.14
N VAL A 125 11.88 6.56 -8.11
CA VAL A 125 10.47 6.41 -7.76
C VAL A 125 10.35 6.73 -6.29
N GLU A 126 9.67 7.81 -5.97
CA GLU A 126 9.44 8.29 -4.61
C GLU A 126 7.93 8.33 -4.34
N LEU A 127 7.53 8.05 -3.12
CA LEU A 127 6.14 8.23 -2.70
C LEU A 127 5.92 9.68 -2.27
N TRP A 128 4.82 10.25 -2.75
CA TRP A 128 4.34 11.55 -2.35
C TRP A 128 2.99 11.41 -1.64
N ASN A 129 2.99 11.69 -0.33
CA ASN A 129 1.77 11.72 0.47
C ASN A 129 1.20 13.14 0.44
N SER A 130 0.10 13.32 -0.28
CA SER A 130 -0.58 14.60 -0.36
C SER A 130 -1.21 15.00 0.99
N ARG A 131 -1.48 16.28 1.18
CA ARG A 131 -2.18 16.78 2.37
C ARG A 131 -3.56 16.19 2.59
N GLN A 132 -4.17 15.68 1.51
CA GLN A 132 -5.46 14.98 1.58
C GLN A 132 -5.31 13.50 2.00
N GLY A 133 -4.07 13.03 2.20
CA GLY A 133 -3.77 11.66 2.65
C GLY A 133 -3.69 10.62 1.52
N LYS A 134 -3.92 11.01 0.26
CA LYS A 134 -3.69 10.11 -0.88
C LYS A 134 -2.21 10.07 -1.21
N ILE A 135 -1.70 8.86 -1.48
CA ILE A 135 -0.31 8.64 -1.87
C ILE A 135 -0.25 8.54 -3.39
N TYR A 136 0.69 9.27 -3.97
CA TYR A 136 1.04 9.27 -5.38
C TYR A 136 2.50 8.84 -5.54
N PHE A 137 2.95 8.64 -6.78
CA PHE A 137 4.37 8.45 -7.07
C PHE A 137 4.94 9.68 -7.77
N LEU A 138 6.18 10.01 -7.41
CA LEU A 138 7.01 10.98 -8.09
C LEU A 138 8.15 10.23 -8.77
N CYS A 139 8.11 10.22 -10.08
CA CYS A 139 9.11 9.51 -10.89
C CYS A 139 10.01 10.51 -11.64
N ARG A 140 11.26 10.10 -11.91
CA ARG A 140 12.19 10.83 -12.77
C ARG A 140 12.78 9.91 -13.81
N GLU A 141 12.80 10.37 -15.04
CA GLU A 141 13.54 9.74 -16.13
C GLU A 141 15.03 10.08 -16.06
N ASP A 142 15.86 9.37 -16.83
CA ASP A 142 17.29 9.70 -16.98
C ASP A 142 17.51 11.08 -17.60
N THR A 143 16.57 11.55 -18.40
CA THR A 143 16.54 12.90 -18.97
C THR A 143 16.29 14.01 -17.93
N GLY A 144 15.94 13.64 -16.70
CA GLY A 144 15.56 14.56 -15.63
C GLY A 144 14.09 14.97 -15.64
N ARG A 145 13.28 14.52 -16.62
CA ARG A 145 11.83 14.78 -16.66
C ARG A 145 11.15 14.22 -15.41
N LYS A 146 10.23 15.02 -14.89
CA LYS A 146 9.44 14.69 -13.70
C LYS A 146 8.06 14.20 -14.11
N ILE A 147 7.65 13.08 -13.55
CA ILE A 147 6.36 12.45 -13.83
C ILE A 147 5.65 12.22 -12.50
N VAL A 148 4.41 12.70 -12.41
CA VAL A 148 3.51 12.35 -11.30
C VAL A 148 2.69 11.16 -11.74
N VAL A 149 2.58 10.16 -10.88
CA VAL A 149 1.81 8.95 -11.16
C VAL A 149 0.69 8.79 -10.14
N ASP A 150 -0.52 8.65 -10.64
CA ASP A 150 -1.70 8.23 -9.85
C ASP A 150 -2.10 6.81 -10.22
N TYR A 151 -2.90 6.18 -9.35
CA TYR A 151 -3.35 4.80 -9.55
C TYR A 151 -4.76 4.59 -9.02
N SER A 152 -5.49 3.67 -9.68
CA SER A 152 -6.81 3.19 -9.28
C SER A 152 -6.86 1.68 -9.51
N GLY A 153 -7.06 0.90 -8.43
CA GLY A 153 -7.07 -0.57 -8.50
C GLY A 153 -8.45 -1.11 -8.88
N THR A 154 -9.41 -1.02 -7.96
CA THR A 154 -10.67 -1.75 -8.04
C THR A 154 -11.76 -1.07 -8.87
N VAL A 155 -11.59 0.19 -9.21
CA VAL A 155 -12.57 0.99 -9.97
C VAL A 155 -11.91 1.68 -11.15
N CYS A 156 -12.72 2.00 -12.17
CA CYS A 156 -12.29 2.82 -13.29
C CYS A 156 -11.78 4.18 -12.82
N TYR A 157 -10.67 4.66 -13.38
CA TYR A 157 -10.14 5.99 -13.09
C TYR A 157 -11.03 7.06 -13.74
N THR A 158 -11.49 8.00 -12.96
CA THR A 158 -12.48 9.01 -13.38
C THR A 158 -11.89 10.41 -13.51
N SER A 159 -12.63 11.31 -14.16
CA SER A 159 -12.31 12.73 -14.19
C SER A 159 -12.22 13.35 -12.79
N LYS A 160 -13.01 12.87 -11.83
CA LYS A 160 -12.94 13.31 -10.44
C LYS A 160 -11.61 12.95 -9.78
N ASP A 161 -11.08 11.75 -10.04
CA ASP A 161 -9.78 11.34 -9.52
C ASP A 161 -8.67 12.24 -10.07
N TYR A 162 -8.75 12.57 -11.35
CA TYR A 162 -7.83 13.50 -11.99
C TYR A 162 -7.92 14.91 -11.40
N ASP A 163 -9.12 15.43 -11.14
CA ASP A 163 -9.32 16.72 -10.50
C ASP A 163 -8.72 16.76 -9.09
N VAL A 164 -8.85 15.67 -8.32
CA VAL A 164 -8.23 15.54 -7.00
C VAL A 164 -6.71 15.56 -7.10
N LEU A 165 -6.13 14.89 -8.08
CA LEU A 165 -4.68 14.92 -8.34
C LEU A 165 -4.23 16.35 -8.68
N GLN A 166 -4.90 17.01 -9.62
CA GLN A 166 -4.58 18.38 -10.04
C GLN A 166 -4.69 19.38 -8.88
N ALA A 167 -5.73 19.26 -8.06
CA ALA A 167 -5.91 20.07 -6.86
C ALA A 167 -4.77 19.85 -5.86
N SER A 168 -4.36 18.60 -5.64
CA SER A 168 -3.23 18.25 -4.76
C SER A 168 -1.92 18.82 -5.26
N MET A 169 -1.63 18.69 -6.55
CA MET A 169 -0.43 19.26 -7.18
C MET A 169 -0.40 20.80 -7.04
N LYS A 170 -1.52 21.45 -7.34
CA LYS A 170 -1.65 22.93 -7.23
C LYS A 170 -1.44 23.40 -5.80
N TRP A 171 -2.04 22.71 -4.83
CA TRP A 171 -1.95 23.10 -3.41
C TRP A 171 -0.52 23.01 -2.87
N GLU A 172 0.24 22.04 -3.35
CA GLU A 172 1.63 21.79 -2.90
C GLU A 172 2.68 22.43 -3.84
N TYR A 173 2.24 23.25 -4.78
CA TYR A 173 3.11 23.91 -5.78
C TYR A 173 3.96 22.90 -6.56
N MET A 174 3.43 21.69 -6.75
CA MET A 174 4.11 20.64 -7.48
C MET A 174 3.94 20.80 -8.98
N THR A 175 5.04 20.67 -9.71
CA THR A 175 5.06 20.67 -11.18
C THR A 175 5.57 19.34 -11.70
N ALA A 176 4.98 18.86 -12.77
CA ALA A 176 5.41 17.68 -13.50
C ALA A 176 5.38 17.96 -15.01
N ASP A 177 6.28 17.31 -15.76
CA ASP A 177 6.33 17.38 -17.21
C ASP A 177 5.26 16.51 -17.85
N SER A 178 4.82 15.47 -17.14
CA SER A 178 3.71 14.61 -17.55
C SER A 178 3.05 13.92 -16.34
N ILE A 179 1.84 13.43 -16.55
CA ILE A 179 1.09 12.63 -15.60
C ILE A 179 0.90 11.23 -16.20
N LEU A 180 1.12 10.21 -15.39
CA LEU A 180 0.89 8.83 -15.73
C LEU A 180 -0.20 8.26 -14.81
N ILE A 181 -1.13 7.50 -15.37
CA ILE A 181 -2.22 6.88 -14.61
C ILE A 181 -2.14 5.36 -14.79
N PHE A 182 -2.11 4.66 -13.66
CA PHE A 182 -2.31 3.21 -13.61
C PHE A 182 -3.74 2.91 -13.23
N SER A 183 -4.45 2.16 -14.05
CA SER A 183 -5.81 1.71 -13.74
C SER A 183 -6.01 0.29 -14.25
N GLU A 184 -6.40 -0.62 -13.34
CA GLU A 184 -6.72 -2.00 -13.68
C GLU A 184 -8.04 -2.10 -14.46
N ASN A 185 -9.01 -1.26 -14.12
CA ASN A 185 -10.36 -1.28 -14.69
C ASN A 185 -10.62 -0.18 -15.74
N GLY A 186 -9.53 0.34 -16.34
CA GLY A 186 -9.62 1.36 -17.39
C GLY A 186 -9.90 2.77 -16.87
N TYR A 187 -10.33 3.65 -17.75
CA TYR A 187 -10.50 5.08 -17.47
C TYR A 187 -11.65 5.68 -18.27
N GLU A 188 -12.19 6.81 -17.81
CA GLU A 188 -13.19 7.57 -18.56
C GLU A 188 -12.60 8.14 -19.85
N LYS A 189 -13.32 8.02 -20.97
CA LYS A 189 -12.86 8.48 -22.31
C LYS A 189 -12.54 9.98 -22.39
N THR A 190 -13.12 10.77 -21.50
CA THR A 190 -12.89 12.24 -21.42
C THR A 190 -11.49 12.62 -20.98
N LEU A 191 -10.69 11.67 -20.43
CA LEU A 191 -9.32 11.93 -19.95
C LEU A 191 -8.25 11.84 -21.06
N THR A 192 -8.61 11.53 -22.30
CA THR A 192 -7.67 11.29 -23.40
C THR A 192 -7.18 12.55 -24.14
N GLU A 193 -7.76 13.73 -23.86
CA GLU A 193 -7.38 14.99 -24.50
C GLU A 193 -6.36 15.75 -23.64
N GLY A 194 -5.08 15.51 -23.87
CA GLY A 194 -3.99 16.26 -23.24
C GLY A 194 -2.90 15.37 -22.65
N THR A 195 -1.87 15.92 -22.11
CA THR A 195 -0.60 15.44 -21.57
C THR A 195 -0.62 14.17 -20.65
N VAL A 196 -1.67 13.37 -20.68
CA VAL A 196 -1.85 12.19 -19.84
C VAL A 196 -1.51 10.94 -20.64
N GLN A 197 -0.44 10.23 -20.27
CA GLN A 197 -0.19 8.88 -20.75
C GLN A 197 -0.90 7.90 -19.81
N ILE A 198 -1.84 7.14 -20.35
CA ILE A 198 -2.59 6.14 -19.61
C ILE A 198 -1.98 4.78 -19.92
N LEU A 199 -1.44 4.10 -18.92
CA LEU A 199 -1.06 2.71 -19.00
C LEU A 199 -2.16 1.87 -18.35
N VAL A 200 -2.98 1.23 -19.19
CA VAL A 200 -3.84 0.14 -18.75
C VAL A 200 -2.97 -1.12 -18.73
N HIS A 201 -2.72 -1.65 -17.57
CA HIS A 201 -2.17 -3.01 -17.45
C HIS A 201 -3.36 -3.96 -17.47
N SER A 202 -3.86 -4.28 -18.69
CA SER A 202 -4.63 -5.50 -18.88
C SER A 202 -3.63 -6.66 -18.70
N VAL A 203 -3.86 -7.49 -17.73
CA VAL A 203 -3.30 -8.84 -17.73
C VAL A 203 -3.96 -9.53 -18.90
N ASP A 204 -3.24 -9.66 -20.01
CA ASP A 204 -3.72 -10.45 -21.14
C ASP A 204 -3.93 -11.89 -20.66
N GLU A 205 -5.17 -12.35 -20.68
CA GLU A 205 -5.57 -13.73 -20.33
C GLU A 205 -5.06 -14.76 -21.36
N ASN A 206 -4.00 -14.44 -22.10
CA ASN A 206 -3.40 -15.34 -23.10
C ASN A 206 -1.88 -15.43 -22.89
N SER A 207 -1.47 -16.28 -21.95
CA SER A 207 -0.14 -16.89 -21.94
C SER A 207 -0.22 -18.26 -21.30
#